data_bed92e5f85b4835672dd2ea79664da5e
#
_entry.id   bed92e5f85b4835672dd2ea79664da5e
#
_cell.length_a   1.000
_cell.length_b   1.000
_cell.length_c   1.000
_cell.angle_alpha   90.00
_cell.angle_beta   90.00
_cell.angle_gamma   90.00
#
_symmetry.space_group_name_H-M   'P 1'
#
loop_
_entity.id
_entity.type
_entity.pdbx_description
1 polymer ?
#
loop_
_entity_poly.entity_id
_entity_poly.type
_entity_poly.pdbx_seq_one_letter_code
_entity_poly.pdbx_strand_id
1 'polypeptide(L)'
;SRASLDAAYPDRPVAMYSGDAHTLWLNSCALARLGITEKSEPPAGGSYDRDEPGHLTGIVREAAAMELMPRIVDEFSRDELLDAYRSFAAYCNERGITGVCDVSLMAMPGLDFVRDDLFAALEAADELTLRVSMFPTLLEDRGRLAALQAACTGPLLSARGFKQFFDGVSSQHTAWVHDPYANARFEGD
;
A
#
# COMPACT_ATOMS: atom_id res chain seq x y z
N SER A 1 -17.10 -5.65 10.78
CA SER A 1 -17.84 -5.32 9.54
C SER A 1 -17.86 -3.81 9.33
N ARG A 2 -18.22 -3.35 8.13
CA ARG A 2 -18.38 -1.93 7.81
C ARG A 2 -19.29 -1.20 8.80
N ALA A 3 -20.32 -1.87 9.32
CA ALA A 3 -21.26 -1.29 10.28
C ALA A 3 -20.56 -0.73 11.54
N SER A 4 -19.46 -1.32 11.99
CA SER A 4 -18.71 -0.80 13.14
C SER A 4 -18.01 0.52 12.80
N LEU A 5 -17.51 0.66 11.57
CA LEU A 5 -16.90 1.92 11.09
C LEU A 5 -17.99 2.97 10.81
N ASP A 6 -19.13 2.57 10.23
CA ASP A 6 -20.26 3.47 9.98
C ASP A 6 -20.82 4.07 11.28
N ALA A 7 -20.88 3.26 12.35
CA ALA A 7 -21.32 3.74 13.65
C ALA A 7 -20.36 4.78 14.26
N ALA A 8 -19.06 4.63 14.05
CA ALA A 8 -18.05 5.55 14.56
C ALA A 8 -17.84 6.78 13.65
N TYR A 9 -18.00 6.61 12.34
CA TYR A 9 -17.72 7.63 11.31
C TYR A 9 -18.80 7.62 10.22
N PRO A 10 -20.04 8.07 10.53
CA PRO A 10 -21.17 7.95 9.61
C PRO A 10 -21.03 8.81 8.34
N ASP A 11 -20.37 9.96 8.45
CA ASP A 11 -20.39 11.00 7.43
C ASP A 11 -19.01 11.24 6.76
N ARG A 12 -18.03 10.40 7.05
CA ARG A 12 -16.68 10.53 6.44
C ARG A 12 -16.14 9.19 5.98
N PRO A 13 -15.45 9.15 4.82
CA PRO A 13 -14.84 7.92 4.35
C PRO A 13 -13.71 7.48 5.29
N VAL A 14 -13.70 6.18 5.60
CA VAL A 14 -12.66 5.54 6.40
C VAL A 14 -12.15 4.31 5.67
N ALA A 15 -10.83 4.25 5.50
CA ALA A 15 -10.12 3.11 4.97
C ALA A 15 -8.99 2.74 5.95
N MET A 16 -9.02 1.51 6.45
CA MET A 16 -8.00 0.99 7.36
C MET A 16 -7.26 -0.16 6.70
N TYR A 17 -5.95 -0.07 6.63
CA TYR A 17 -5.10 -1.16 6.17
C TYR A 17 -4.76 -2.11 7.31
N SER A 18 -4.78 -3.41 7.03
CA SER A 18 -4.22 -4.41 7.95
C SER A 18 -2.69 -4.27 8.05
N GLY A 19 -2.12 -4.74 9.15
CA GLY A 19 -0.68 -4.63 9.39
C GLY A 19 0.18 -5.44 8.40
N ASP A 20 -0.40 -6.39 7.68
CA ASP A 20 0.25 -7.16 6.61
C ASP A 20 0.10 -6.52 5.22
N ALA A 21 -0.67 -5.44 5.12
CA ALA A 21 -0.96 -4.70 3.88
C ALA A 21 -1.73 -5.49 2.81
N HIS A 22 -2.36 -6.62 3.16
CA HIS A 22 -3.13 -7.46 2.24
C HIS A 22 -4.64 -7.24 2.33
N THR A 23 -5.11 -6.49 3.33
CA THR A 23 -6.54 -6.29 3.56
C THR A 23 -6.85 -4.82 3.83
N LEU A 24 -7.91 -4.31 3.19
CA LEU A 24 -8.54 -3.03 3.50
C LEU A 24 -9.86 -3.26 4.23
N TRP A 25 -10.14 -2.43 5.21
CA TRP A 25 -11.44 -2.36 5.87
C TRP A 25 -12.04 -0.97 5.62
N LEU A 26 -13.14 -0.94 4.86
CA LEU A 26 -13.80 0.26 4.37
C LEU A 26 -15.17 0.43 5.04
N ASN A 27 -15.54 1.68 5.36
CA ASN A 27 -16.91 2.00 5.73
C ASN A 27 -17.78 2.27 4.49
N SER A 28 -19.10 2.48 4.70
CA SER A 28 -20.03 2.73 3.59
C SER A 28 -19.71 4.00 2.81
N CYS A 29 -19.24 5.07 3.48
CA CYS A 29 -18.80 6.29 2.83
C CYS A 29 -17.58 6.05 1.91
N ALA A 30 -16.59 5.26 2.35
CA ALA A 30 -15.41 4.93 1.54
C ALA A 30 -15.79 4.05 0.35
N LEU A 31 -16.64 3.04 0.52
CA LEU A 31 -17.15 2.23 -0.59
C LEU A 31 -17.84 3.10 -1.65
N ALA A 32 -18.74 4.00 -1.21
CA ALA A 32 -19.43 4.91 -2.11
C ALA A 32 -18.46 5.87 -2.85
N ARG A 33 -17.48 6.43 -2.13
CA ARG A 33 -16.45 7.31 -2.69
C ARG A 33 -15.60 6.61 -3.75
N LEU A 34 -15.27 5.35 -3.51
CA LEU A 34 -14.51 4.52 -4.44
C LEU A 34 -15.38 3.90 -5.56
N GLY A 35 -16.69 4.15 -5.57
CA GLY A 35 -17.61 3.63 -6.56
C GLY A 35 -17.87 2.13 -6.45
N ILE A 36 -17.62 1.54 -5.27
CA ILE A 36 -17.83 0.11 -5.02
C ILE A 36 -19.26 -0.11 -4.54
N THR A 37 -19.99 -0.95 -5.24
CA THR A 37 -21.39 -1.28 -4.98
C THR A 37 -21.57 -2.77 -4.79
N GLU A 38 -22.77 -3.19 -4.38
CA GLU A 38 -23.12 -4.61 -4.27
C GLU A 38 -23.01 -5.39 -5.61
N LYS A 39 -22.92 -4.69 -6.74
CA LYS A 39 -22.74 -5.27 -8.08
C LYS A 39 -21.30 -5.26 -8.57
N SER A 40 -20.40 -4.66 -7.82
CA SER A 40 -18.99 -4.58 -8.20
C SER A 40 -18.35 -5.96 -8.11
N GLU A 41 -17.57 -6.31 -9.15
CA GLU A 41 -16.76 -7.50 -9.18
C GLU A 41 -15.30 -7.14 -8.84
N PRO A 42 -14.62 -7.97 -8.03
CA PRO A 42 -13.21 -7.74 -7.72
C PRO A 42 -12.33 -8.10 -8.93
N PRO A 43 -11.11 -7.55 -9.03
CA PRO A 43 -10.12 -7.99 -10.00
C PRO A 43 -9.68 -9.44 -9.72
N ALA A 44 -9.06 -10.07 -10.72
CA ALA A 44 -8.49 -11.41 -10.57
C ALA A 44 -7.45 -11.41 -9.42
N GLY A 45 -7.49 -12.41 -8.57
CA GLY A 45 -6.62 -12.51 -7.39
C GLY A 45 -7.04 -11.61 -6.22
N GLY A 46 -8.18 -10.93 -6.29
CA GLY A 46 -8.73 -10.13 -5.19
C GLY A 46 -10.13 -10.55 -4.80
N SER A 47 -10.63 -10.04 -3.67
CA SER A 47 -12.02 -10.28 -3.24
C SER A 47 -12.64 -9.08 -2.54
N TYR A 48 -13.97 -8.98 -2.65
CA TYR A 48 -14.84 -8.17 -1.81
C TYR A 48 -15.63 -9.12 -0.92
N ASP A 49 -15.31 -9.14 0.38
CA ASP A 49 -15.99 -10.03 1.32
C ASP A 49 -17.48 -9.68 1.43
N ARG A 50 -18.33 -10.71 1.45
CA ARG A 50 -19.79 -10.58 1.56
C ARG A 50 -20.30 -11.38 2.76
N ASP A 51 -21.38 -10.91 3.35
CA ASP A 51 -22.12 -11.64 4.36
C ASP A 51 -23.06 -12.70 3.74
N GLU A 52 -23.74 -13.49 4.56
CA GLU A 52 -24.67 -14.54 4.06
C GLU A 52 -25.80 -14.03 3.16
N PRO A 53 -26.39 -12.84 3.38
CA PRO A 53 -27.31 -12.24 2.42
C PRO A 53 -26.67 -11.72 1.14
N GLY A 54 -25.31 -11.68 1.07
CA GLY A 54 -24.57 -11.22 -0.10
C GLY A 54 -24.21 -9.74 -0.09
N HIS A 55 -24.40 -9.02 1.03
CA HIS A 55 -24.01 -7.62 1.14
C HIS A 55 -22.49 -7.49 1.41
N LEU A 56 -21.90 -6.42 0.90
CA LEU A 56 -20.51 -6.09 1.16
C LEU A 56 -20.26 -5.86 2.65
N THR A 57 -19.28 -6.55 3.21
CA THR A 57 -18.86 -6.38 4.62
C THR A 57 -17.95 -5.17 4.84
N GLY A 58 -17.41 -4.59 3.75
CA GLY A 58 -16.38 -3.56 3.76
C GLY A 58 -14.96 -4.11 3.79
N ILE A 59 -14.79 -5.42 3.88
CA ILE A 59 -13.48 -6.06 3.80
C ILE A 59 -13.12 -6.31 2.33
N VAL A 60 -11.95 -5.85 1.94
CA VAL A 60 -11.39 -5.97 0.58
C VAL A 60 -10.01 -6.61 0.70
N ARG A 61 -9.73 -7.62 -0.13
CA ARG A 61 -8.51 -8.43 0.02
C ARG A 61 -7.67 -8.45 -1.24
N GLU A 62 -6.36 -8.66 -1.02
CA GLU A 62 -5.34 -8.98 -2.02
C GLU A 62 -5.32 -7.97 -3.18
N ALA A 63 -5.36 -8.44 -4.43
CA ALA A 63 -5.30 -7.58 -5.61
C ALA A 63 -6.36 -6.47 -5.59
N ALA A 64 -7.55 -6.72 -5.05
CA ALA A 64 -8.59 -5.70 -4.91
C ALA A 64 -8.19 -4.59 -3.92
N ALA A 65 -7.55 -4.93 -2.80
CA ALA A 65 -7.04 -3.94 -1.85
C ALA A 65 -5.88 -3.13 -2.45
N MET A 66 -4.99 -3.79 -3.17
CA MET A 66 -3.84 -3.15 -3.83
C MET A 66 -4.28 -2.18 -4.94
N GLU A 67 -5.29 -2.54 -5.74
CA GLU A 67 -5.83 -1.68 -6.81
C GLU A 67 -6.50 -0.40 -6.26
N LEU A 68 -7.08 -0.47 -5.07
CA LEU A 68 -7.72 0.69 -4.44
C LEU A 68 -6.73 1.67 -3.80
N MET A 69 -5.52 1.23 -3.46
CA MET A 69 -4.54 2.06 -2.76
C MET A 69 -4.19 3.36 -3.50
N PRO A 70 -3.85 3.35 -4.80
CA PRO A 70 -3.59 4.59 -5.54
C PRO A 70 -4.77 5.56 -5.46
N ARG A 71 -5.98 5.04 -5.64
CA ARG A 71 -7.22 5.83 -5.61
C ARG A 71 -7.49 6.46 -4.24
N ILE A 72 -7.11 5.75 -3.16
CA ILE A 72 -7.21 6.29 -1.80
C ILE A 72 -6.16 7.37 -1.59
N VAL A 73 -4.93 7.16 -2.06
CA VAL A 73 -3.84 8.16 -1.93
C VAL A 73 -4.15 9.42 -2.74
N ASP A 74 -4.78 9.29 -3.91
CA ASP A 74 -5.18 10.42 -4.76
C ASP A 74 -6.27 11.31 -4.12
N GLU A 75 -6.94 10.84 -3.06
CA GLU A 75 -7.89 11.65 -2.29
C GLU A 75 -7.21 12.70 -1.38
N PHE A 76 -5.91 12.56 -1.14
CA PHE A 76 -5.13 13.48 -0.30
C PHE A 76 -4.39 14.51 -1.14
N SER A 77 -4.42 15.75 -0.70
CA SER A 77 -3.60 16.79 -1.28
C SER A 77 -2.11 16.52 -1.06
N ARG A 78 -1.26 17.14 -1.89
CA ARG A 78 0.20 17.04 -1.73
C ARG A 78 0.67 17.48 -0.34
N ASP A 79 0.07 18.54 0.21
CA ASP A 79 0.44 19.07 1.52
C ASP A 79 0.08 18.09 2.65
N GLU A 80 -1.10 17.47 2.58
CA GLU A 80 -1.49 16.41 3.55
C GLU A 80 -0.56 15.21 3.48
N LEU A 81 -0.12 14.81 2.27
CA LEU A 81 0.86 13.75 2.11
C LEU A 81 2.23 14.15 2.69
N LEU A 82 2.71 15.37 2.43
CA LEU A 82 3.95 15.86 3.02
C LEU A 82 3.89 15.87 4.55
N ASP A 83 2.77 16.30 5.13
CA ASP A 83 2.55 16.28 6.57
C ASP A 83 2.54 14.85 7.15
N ALA A 84 1.96 13.89 6.42
CA ALA A 84 2.01 12.48 6.81
C ALA A 84 3.45 11.93 6.80
N TYR A 85 4.26 12.27 5.80
CA TYR A 85 5.67 11.87 5.71
C TYR A 85 6.54 12.52 6.82
N ARG A 86 6.30 13.80 7.14
CA ARG A 86 6.94 14.47 8.30
C ARG A 86 6.59 13.76 9.60
N SER A 87 5.31 13.46 9.80
CA SER A 87 4.81 12.76 10.99
C SER A 87 5.40 11.36 11.12
N PHE A 88 5.52 10.63 10.02
CA PHE A 88 6.18 9.33 9.98
C PHE A 88 7.67 9.43 10.34
N ALA A 89 8.39 10.42 9.80
CA ALA A 89 9.79 10.64 10.13
C ALA A 89 9.98 10.96 11.61
N ALA A 90 9.15 11.84 12.18
CA ALA A 90 9.15 12.15 13.60
C ALA A 90 8.87 10.91 14.45
N TYR A 91 7.87 10.11 14.10
CA TYR A 91 7.56 8.85 14.78
C TYR A 91 8.74 7.86 14.79
N CYS A 92 9.46 7.75 13.68
CA CYS A 92 10.67 6.93 13.57
C CYS A 92 11.77 7.46 14.48
N ASN A 93 12.04 8.76 14.43
CA ASN A 93 13.10 9.40 15.20
C ASN A 93 12.89 9.28 16.72
N GLU A 94 11.65 9.43 17.20
CA GLU A 94 11.28 9.20 18.61
C GLU A 94 11.64 7.80 19.11
N ARG A 95 11.77 6.84 18.19
CA ARG A 95 12.12 5.44 18.47
C ARG A 95 13.57 5.08 18.13
N GLY A 96 14.38 6.08 17.82
CA GLY A 96 15.78 5.90 17.46
C GLY A 96 15.99 5.32 16.06
N ILE A 97 14.94 5.26 15.22
CA ILE A 97 15.05 4.82 13.84
C ILE A 97 15.53 6.01 13.01
N THR A 98 16.70 5.87 12.38
CA THR A 98 17.36 6.92 11.60
C THR A 98 17.44 6.62 10.10
N GLY A 99 16.90 5.48 9.67
CA GLY A 99 16.86 5.10 8.26
C GLY A 99 15.82 4.04 7.99
N VAL A 100 15.24 4.08 6.80
CA VAL A 100 14.19 3.17 6.36
C VAL A 100 14.45 2.72 4.92
N CYS A 101 13.89 1.56 4.56
CA CYS A 101 13.76 1.13 3.18
C CYS A 101 12.31 1.35 2.74
N ASP A 102 12.11 2.16 1.71
CA ASP A 102 10.82 2.33 1.05
C ASP A 102 10.78 1.36 -0.13
N VAL A 103 9.98 0.31 0.02
CA VAL A 103 9.82 -0.74 -0.98
C VAL A 103 8.43 -0.63 -1.58
N SER A 104 8.33 -0.55 -2.90
CA SER A 104 7.04 -0.54 -3.57
C SER A 104 6.27 -1.81 -3.24
N LEU A 105 5.07 -1.65 -2.66
CA LEU A 105 4.19 -2.75 -2.28
C LEU A 105 3.26 -3.18 -3.41
N MET A 106 3.41 -2.59 -4.62
CA MET A 106 2.54 -2.92 -5.73
C MET A 106 3.03 -4.17 -6.46
N ALA A 107 2.23 -5.23 -6.41
CA ALA A 107 2.45 -6.46 -7.17
C ALA A 107 2.02 -6.33 -8.64
N MET A 108 1.31 -5.26 -9.00
CA MET A 108 0.73 -5.09 -10.33
C MET A 108 1.74 -4.44 -11.27
N PRO A 109 1.95 -5.00 -12.47
CA PRO A 109 2.80 -4.39 -13.48
C PRO A 109 2.34 -2.97 -13.82
N GLY A 110 3.31 -2.04 -13.90
CA GLY A 110 3.04 -0.65 -14.26
C GLY A 110 2.69 0.29 -13.09
N LEU A 111 2.49 -0.23 -11.88
CA LEU A 111 2.28 0.59 -10.70
C LEU A 111 3.55 0.65 -9.84
N ASP A 112 3.98 1.86 -9.52
CA ASP A 112 5.08 2.14 -8.59
C ASP A 112 4.55 3.02 -7.45
N PHE A 113 4.82 2.62 -6.21
CA PHE A 113 4.29 3.29 -5.02
C PHE A 113 5.33 4.13 -4.27
N VAL A 114 6.57 4.14 -4.75
CA VAL A 114 7.61 4.98 -4.17
C VAL A 114 7.33 6.44 -4.55
N ARG A 115 7.13 7.28 -3.53
CA ARG A 115 6.87 8.71 -3.68
C ARG A 115 8.15 9.51 -3.47
N ASP A 116 9.10 9.30 -4.38
CA ASP A 116 10.37 10.04 -4.41
C ASP A 116 10.18 11.56 -4.50
N ASP A 117 9.11 12.01 -5.13
CA ASP A 117 8.74 13.43 -5.21
C ASP A 117 8.47 14.07 -3.85
N LEU A 118 7.91 13.31 -2.89
CA LEU A 118 7.65 13.79 -1.54
C LEU A 118 8.93 13.78 -0.71
N PHE A 119 9.71 12.71 -0.77
CA PHE A 119 11.00 12.65 -0.08
C PHE A 119 11.97 13.72 -0.57
N ALA A 120 12.06 13.93 -1.89
CA ALA A 120 12.90 14.97 -2.47
C ALA A 120 12.46 16.38 -2.04
N ALA A 121 11.15 16.63 -1.95
CA ALA A 121 10.64 17.91 -1.46
C ALA A 121 11.01 18.16 0.01
N LEU A 122 10.93 17.14 0.87
CA LEU A 122 11.33 17.24 2.28
C LEU A 122 12.85 17.40 2.43
N GLU A 123 13.66 16.69 1.64
CA GLU A 123 15.12 16.86 1.64
C GLU A 123 15.52 18.27 1.19
N ALA A 124 14.91 18.79 0.12
CA ALA A 124 15.16 20.13 -0.38
C ALA A 124 14.75 21.24 0.60
N ALA A 125 13.77 20.99 1.44
CA ALA A 125 13.33 21.90 2.51
C ALA A 125 14.11 21.75 3.81
N ASP A 126 15.10 20.86 3.89
CA ASP A 126 15.83 20.49 5.12
C ASP A 126 14.93 19.94 6.24
N GLU A 127 13.84 19.28 5.82
CA GLU A 127 12.83 18.69 6.71
C GLU A 127 12.89 17.16 6.78
N LEU A 128 13.64 16.52 5.88
CA LEU A 128 13.83 15.07 5.90
C LEU A 128 14.87 14.70 6.96
N THR A 129 14.46 13.90 7.95
CA THR A 129 15.31 13.51 9.08
C THR A 129 15.68 12.01 9.05
N LEU A 130 15.29 11.29 8.02
CA LEU A 130 15.58 9.88 7.81
C LEU A 130 16.46 9.66 6.57
N ARG A 131 17.36 8.70 6.66
CA ARG A 131 17.96 8.12 5.44
C ARG A 131 16.95 7.18 4.79
N VAL A 132 16.60 7.44 3.54
CA VAL A 132 15.63 6.63 2.79
C VAL A 132 16.31 5.91 1.64
N SER A 133 16.22 4.58 1.64
CA SER A 133 16.64 3.73 0.52
C SER A 133 15.41 3.28 -0.24
N MET A 134 15.24 3.77 -1.47
CA MET A 134 14.07 3.50 -2.31
C MET A 134 14.28 2.30 -3.21
N PHE A 135 13.25 1.46 -3.31
CA PHE A 135 13.19 0.27 -4.17
C PHE A 135 11.88 0.30 -4.97
N PRO A 136 11.85 0.99 -6.12
CA PRO A 136 10.66 1.03 -6.97
C PRO A 136 10.31 -0.35 -7.51
N THR A 137 9.08 -0.51 -8.02
CA THR A 137 8.65 -1.73 -8.69
C THR A 137 9.53 -2.03 -9.90
N LEU A 138 9.90 -3.30 -10.09
CA LEU A 138 10.60 -3.75 -11.29
C LEU A 138 9.63 -3.71 -12.48
N LEU A 139 9.84 -2.76 -13.37
CA LEU A 139 9.10 -2.60 -14.61
C LEU A 139 9.94 -3.14 -15.79
N GLU A 140 9.30 -3.37 -16.94
CA GLU A 140 10.01 -3.73 -18.18
C GLU A 140 11.03 -2.64 -18.55
N ASP A 141 10.61 -1.37 -18.48
CA ASP A 141 11.51 -0.23 -18.57
C ASP A 141 12.23 0.01 -17.23
N ARG A 142 13.53 -0.24 -17.23
CA ARG A 142 14.39 -0.01 -16.05
C ARG A 142 14.85 1.44 -15.90
N GLY A 143 14.40 2.33 -16.79
CA GLY A 143 14.72 3.77 -16.74
C GLY A 143 14.30 4.44 -15.44
N ARG A 144 13.24 3.94 -14.80
CA ARG A 144 12.76 4.43 -13.49
C ARG A 144 13.85 4.40 -12.41
N LEU A 145 14.60 3.30 -12.27
CA LEU A 145 15.69 3.23 -11.30
C LEU A 145 16.81 4.20 -11.64
N ALA A 146 17.19 4.28 -12.90
CA ALA A 146 18.24 5.21 -13.34
C ALA A 146 17.82 6.67 -13.09
N ALA A 147 16.57 7.03 -13.36
CA ALA A 147 16.02 8.36 -13.08
C ALA A 147 16.04 8.67 -11.59
N LEU A 148 15.63 7.72 -10.73
CA LEU A 148 15.70 7.87 -9.27
C LEU A 148 17.15 8.06 -8.80
N GLN A 149 18.07 7.25 -9.28
CA GLN A 149 19.49 7.37 -8.92
C GLN A 149 20.06 8.73 -9.30
N ALA A 150 19.68 9.25 -10.47
CA ALA A 150 20.11 10.58 -10.92
C ALA A 150 19.47 11.71 -10.10
N ALA A 151 18.26 11.52 -9.59
CA ALA A 151 17.56 12.50 -8.76
C ALA A 151 18.04 12.51 -7.29
N CYS A 152 18.58 11.39 -6.78
CA CYS A 152 19.10 11.29 -5.41
C CYS A 152 20.47 11.94 -5.29
N THR A 153 20.52 13.25 -5.23
CA THR A 153 21.76 14.04 -5.13
C THR A 153 22.15 14.46 -3.71
N GLY A 154 21.20 14.35 -2.77
CA GLY A 154 21.39 14.66 -1.37
C GLY A 154 21.94 13.48 -0.54
N PRO A 155 22.26 13.71 0.73
CA PRO A 155 22.87 12.68 1.59
C PRO A 155 21.85 11.68 2.18
N LEU A 156 20.56 11.98 2.14
CA LEU A 156 19.54 11.20 2.84
C LEU A 156 18.77 10.25 1.88
N LEU A 157 18.74 10.54 0.59
CA LEU A 157 18.02 9.72 -0.38
C LEU A 157 18.96 8.84 -1.19
N SER A 158 18.54 7.59 -1.43
CA SER A 158 19.23 6.67 -2.34
C SER A 158 18.26 5.73 -3.02
N ALA A 159 18.49 5.40 -4.30
CA ALA A 159 17.79 4.35 -5.03
C ALA A 159 18.75 3.17 -5.22
N ARG A 160 18.43 2.02 -4.59
CA ARG A 160 19.40 0.93 -4.45
C ARG A 160 19.09 -0.31 -5.29
N GLY A 161 17.87 -0.44 -5.77
CA GLY A 161 17.44 -1.61 -6.54
C GLY A 161 15.95 -1.56 -6.83
N PHE A 162 15.40 -2.70 -7.19
CA PHE A 162 13.98 -2.88 -7.46
C PHE A 162 13.33 -3.77 -6.41
N LYS A 163 12.01 -3.62 -6.27
CA LYS A 163 11.13 -4.56 -5.58
C LYS A 163 10.29 -5.29 -6.60
N GLN A 164 10.19 -6.60 -6.45
CA GLN A 164 9.27 -7.45 -7.19
C GLN A 164 8.70 -8.51 -6.27
N PHE A 165 7.43 -8.82 -6.42
CA PHE A 165 6.82 -9.99 -5.80
C PHE A 165 7.16 -11.20 -6.66
N PHE A 166 7.60 -12.27 -6.02
CA PHE A 166 7.86 -13.56 -6.65
C PHE A 166 6.67 -14.49 -6.46
N ASP A 167 6.10 -14.47 -5.26
CA ASP A 167 4.95 -15.23 -4.82
C ASP A 167 4.16 -14.44 -3.77
N GLY A 168 3.19 -15.08 -3.11
CA GLY A 168 2.40 -14.49 -2.05
C GLY A 168 3.04 -14.59 -0.66
N VAL A 169 2.22 -14.72 0.38
CA VAL A 169 2.64 -14.78 1.79
C VAL A 169 2.07 -16.01 2.49
N SER A 170 2.87 -16.62 3.36
CA SER A 170 2.50 -17.84 4.08
C SER A 170 1.30 -17.66 5.03
N SER A 171 1.13 -16.46 5.59
CA SER A 171 -0.01 -16.14 6.48
C SER A 171 -1.37 -16.14 5.77
N GLN A 172 -1.37 -15.95 4.44
CA GLN A 172 -2.57 -16.01 3.59
C GLN A 172 -2.64 -17.30 2.76
N HIS A 173 -1.68 -18.22 2.94
CA HIS A 173 -1.52 -19.46 2.16
C HIS A 173 -1.31 -19.22 0.65
N THR A 174 -0.72 -18.08 0.29
CA THR A 174 -0.45 -17.69 -1.11
C THR A 174 1.04 -17.75 -1.46
N ALA A 175 1.93 -17.95 -0.48
CA ALA A 175 3.34 -18.24 -0.76
C ALA A 175 3.48 -19.65 -1.37
N TRP A 176 4.33 -19.77 -2.40
CA TRP A 176 4.59 -21.06 -3.04
C TRP A 176 5.45 -21.94 -2.16
N VAL A 177 4.94 -23.12 -1.81
CA VAL A 177 5.61 -24.09 -0.94
C VAL A 177 5.65 -25.48 -1.62
N HIS A 178 6.62 -26.32 -1.23
CA HIS A 178 6.77 -27.67 -1.82
C HIS A 178 5.64 -28.62 -1.45
N ASP A 179 5.20 -28.56 -0.19
CA ASP A 179 4.12 -29.40 0.31
C ASP A 179 2.90 -28.52 0.58
N PRO A 180 1.67 -29.03 0.36
CA PRO A 180 0.46 -28.28 0.67
C PRO A 180 0.45 -27.78 2.12
N TYR A 181 -0.09 -26.60 2.34
CA TYR A 181 -0.28 -26.07 3.68
C TYR A 181 -1.10 -27.04 4.54
N ALA A 182 -0.66 -27.30 5.77
CA ALA A 182 -1.34 -28.24 6.67
C ALA A 182 -2.79 -27.85 6.99
N ASN A 183 -3.12 -26.58 6.88
CA ASN A 183 -4.43 -25.98 7.14
C ASN A 183 -5.11 -25.37 5.89
N ALA A 184 -4.63 -25.70 4.71
CA ALA A 184 -5.22 -25.30 3.43
C ALA A 184 -5.13 -26.46 2.43
N ARG A 185 -5.86 -26.36 1.31
CA ARG A 185 -5.94 -27.44 0.30
C ARG A 185 -5.13 -27.15 -0.97
N PHE A 186 -4.24 -26.17 -0.94
CA PHE A 186 -3.43 -25.72 -2.07
C PHE A 186 -2.00 -25.40 -1.61
N GLU A 187 -1.09 -25.33 -2.55
CA GLU A 187 0.36 -25.11 -2.33
C GLU A 187 0.77 -23.63 -2.38
N GLY A 188 -0.16 -22.75 -2.61
CA GLY A 188 0.07 -21.34 -2.89
C GLY A 188 0.07 -21.04 -4.40
N ASP A 189 0.15 -19.78 -4.78
CA ASP A 189 0.18 -19.28 -6.16
C ASP A 189 1.60 -18.93 -6.61
#